data_b702c92662560ede91697f474544017b
#
_entry.id   b702c92662560ede91697f474544017b
#
_cell.length_a   1.000
_cell.length_b   1.000
_cell.length_c   1.000
_cell.angle_alpha   90.00
_cell.angle_beta   90.00
_cell.angle_gamma   90.00
#
_symmetry.space_group_name_H-M   'P 1'
#
loop_
_entity.id
_entity.type
_entity.pdbx_description
1 polymer ?
#
loop_
_entity_poly.entity_id
_entity_poly.type
_entity_poly.pdbx_seq_one_letter_code
_entity_poly.pdbx_strand_id
1 'polypeptide(L)'
;MRHPQRSSLLLGGAAALALVGTAVAPVVTASGATPACVVEYSVTSQWDTGFQGGVRITNNAAALTSWTLSFDLAGGQQVSQGWNAKWSQSGTTVTATNENWNGSLATGASVSAGFLASWSGSNAVPTSFKLNGTTCNIDGEPTPTPTDPTDPTDPPDPGDGPPELRVSGNKLVDEAGTTRRLLGVNRSGGEFACVQGYGIWDGPVDDASVKAIADWNANTVRIPLNEECWLGTSNIKPEYAGANYIAAVEDLVAKVKAHGMTPMLELHWSWGQYTGNSAGCADVHATCQKPMPNMQYTPSFWTSVASTFKDDPTVVFDLFNEPYPDRATSTAAQAWTCWRDGGTCPGIGYEVAGMQDLIDAIRATGADNVILAGGLAYSNDLSQWLTYKPDDPAGNLAAAWHVYNFNTCSNESCWDATLAPVAAQVPLVAGEIGENTCAHSFVDRVMAWFDARQLSYLGWTWNTWNCSSGPALISSYDGTPTSYGIGLRDHLRALDG
;
A
#
# COMPACT_ATOMS: atom_id res chain seq x y z
N MET A 1 -54.71 39.03 -49.23
CA MET A 1 -55.50 38.54 -50.33
C MET A 1 -55.80 37.08 -50.09
N ARG A 2 -57.08 36.83 -49.86
CA ARG A 2 -57.90 35.66 -50.20
C ARG A 2 -57.38 34.24 -50.06
N HIS A 3 -58.00 33.51 -49.13
CA HIS A 3 -58.41 32.10 -49.16
C HIS A 3 -58.78 31.54 -50.57
N PRO A 4 -58.82 30.18 -50.78
CA PRO A 4 -59.83 29.38 -50.06
C PRO A 4 -59.45 27.94 -49.69
N GLN A 5 -60.25 27.42 -48.76
CA GLN A 5 -60.51 26.06 -48.39
C GLN A 5 -60.81 25.08 -49.54
N ARG A 6 -60.56 23.79 -49.32
CA ARG A 6 -61.56 22.74 -49.66
C ARG A 6 -61.40 21.52 -48.71
N SER A 7 -62.53 21.21 -48.09
CA SER A 7 -62.82 20.00 -47.35
C SER A 7 -63.05 18.83 -48.32
N SER A 8 -62.79 17.60 -47.90
CA SER A 8 -63.58 16.42 -48.35
C SER A 8 -63.50 15.32 -47.27
N LEU A 9 -64.69 14.85 -46.98
CA LEU A 9 -65.15 13.86 -46.02
C LEU A 9 -64.86 12.41 -46.43
N LEU A 10 -64.82 11.52 -45.37
CA LEU A 10 -65.40 10.17 -45.25
C LEU A 10 -64.49 8.99 -45.67
N LEU A 11 -64.20 8.02 -44.85
CA LEU A 11 -65.03 6.90 -44.42
C LEU A 11 -64.33 6.07 -43.35
N GLY A 12 -65.13 5.55 -42.42
CA GLY A 12 -64.69 4.81 -41.24
C GLY A 12 -64.32 3.36 -41.55
N GLY A 13 -63.53 2.84 -40.63
CA GLY A 13 -63.20 1.46 -40.50
C GLY A 13 -62.81 1.20 -39.03
N ALA A 14 -63.76 0.61 -38.28
CA ALA A 14 -63.54 0.19 -36.92
C ALA A 14 -62.64 -1.08 -36.91
N ALA A 15 -61.45 -0.96 -36.45
CA ALA A 15 -60.58 -2.14 -36.10
C ALA A 15 -60.51 -2.23 -34.58
N ALA A 16 -61.06 -3.29 -34.03
CA ALA A 16 -60.98 -3.63 -32.63
C ALA A 16 -59.56 -4.07 -32.30
N LEU A 17 -58.83 -3.27 -31.55
CA LEU A 17 -57.56 -3.71 -30.92
C LEU A 17 -57.86 -4.48 -29.63
N ALA A 18 -57.59 -5.79 -29.64
CA ALA A 18 -57.53 -6.60 -28.45
C ALA A 18 -56.28 -6.20 -27.64
N LEU A 19 -56.46 -5.61 -26.47
CA LEU A 19 -55.42 -5.38 -25.47
C LEU A 19 -55.06 -6.73 -24.84
N VAL A 20 -53.93 -7.30 -25.23
CA VAL A 20 -53.26 -8.38 -24.48
C VAL A 20 -52.55 -7.72 -23.32
N GLY A 21 -53.16 -7.77 -22.15
CA GLY A 21 -52.50 -7.37 -20.90
C GLY A 21 -51.41 -8.38 -20.53
N THR A 22 -50.13 -8.03 -20.73
CA THR A 22 -49.02 -8.75 -20.11
C THR A 22 -48.98 -8.37 -18.65
N ALA A 23 -49.38 -9.30 -17.78
CA ALA A 23 -49.13 -9.20 -16.34
C ALA A 23 -47.64 -9.29 -16.08
N VAL A 24 -46.98 -8.17 -15.77
CA VAL A 24 -45.63 -8.15 -15.21
C VAL A 24 -45.72 -8.62 -13.77
N ALA A 25 -45.34 -9.84 -13.51
CA ALA A 25 -45.12 -10.34 -12.15
C ALA A 25 -43.97 -9.54 -11.50
N PRO A 26 -44.09 -9.11 -10.25
CA PRO A 26 -42.94 -8.49 -9.57
C PRO A 26 -41.82 -9.53 -9.42
N VAL A 27 -40.68 -9.23 -9.98
CA VAL A 27 -39.44 -9.98 -9.68
C VAL A 27 -39.11 -9.66 -8.23
N VAL A 28 -39.35 -10.62 -7.33
CA VAL A 28 -38.86 -10.58 -5.96
C VAL A 28 -37.35 -10.88 -6.08
N THR A 29 -36.53 -9.86 -6.03
CA THR A 29 -35.08 -10.01 -5.79
C THR A 29 -34.93 -10.64 -4.42
N ALA A 30 -34.50 -11.89 -4.37
CA ALA A 30 -34.05 -12.51 -3.12
C ALA A 30 -32.80 -11.74 -2.67
N SER A 31 -32.94 -10.89 -1.66
CA SER A 31 -31.80 -10.41 -0.87
C SER A 31 -31.07 -11.65 -0.38
N GLY A 32 -29.83 -11.84 -0.77
CA GLY A 32 -28.98 -12.90 -0.24
C GLY A 32 -28.96 -12.79 1.29
N ALA A 33 -29.44 -13.80 1.98
CA ALA A 33 -29.42 -13.81 3.44
C ALA A 33 -27.97 -13.77 3.89
N THR A 34 -27.62 -12.84 4.77
CA THR A 34 -26.29 -12.79 5.42
C THR A 34 -25.97 -14.20 5.97
N PRO A 35 -24.81 -14.79 5.60
CA PRO A 35 -24.46 -16.12 6.08
C PRO A 35 -24.35 -16.14 7.60
N ALA A 36 -24.78 -17.23 8.24
CA ALA A 36 -24.78 -17.37 9.70
C ALA A 36 -23.38 -17.26 10.31
N CYS A 37 -22.35 -17.58 9.54
CA CYS A 37 -20.94 -17.42 9.91
C CYS A 37 -20.08 -17.30 8.63
N VAL A 38 -18.91 -16.66 8.79
CA VAL A 38 -17.86 -16.55 7.78
C VAL A 38 -16.57 -17.07 8.38
N VAL A 39 -15.78 -17.81 7.60
CA VAL A 39 -14.45 -18.29 8.01
C VAL A 39 -13.43 -17.85 6.98
N GLU A 40 -12.43 -17.12 7.43
CA GLU A 40 -11.19 -16.84 6.71
C GLU A 40 -10.17 -17.92 7.08
N TYR A 41 -9.60 -18.59 6.09
CA TYR A 41 -8.52 -19.56 6.29
C TYR A 41 -7.26 -19.05 5.60
N SER A 42 -6.13 -19.08 6.30
CA SER A 42 -4.85 -18.64 5.76
C SER A 42 -3.75 -19.65 6.03
N VAL A 43 -2.82 -19.80 5.09
CA VAL A 43 -1.51 -20.43 5.31
C VAL A 43 -0.51 -19.30 5.51
N THR A 44 -0.16 -19.03 6.77
CA THR A 44 0.67 -17.88 7.14
C THR A 44 2.16 -18.14 6.98
N SER A 45 2.57 -19.42 6.89
CA SER A 45 3.94 -19.84 6.62
C SER A 45 3.94 -21.29 6.14
N GLN A 46 4.82 -21.63 5.20
CA GLN A 46 4.99 -22.99 4.69
C GLN A 46 6.46 -23.33 4.49
N TRP A 47 6.84 -24.57 4.80
CA TRP A 47 8.17 -25.16 4.57
C TRP A 47 8.04 -26.58 4.03
N ASP A 48 9.15 -27.22 3.70
CA ASP A 48 9.18 -28.51 2.98
C ASP A 48 8.26 -29.61 3.53
N THR A 49 8.06 -29.67 4.85
CA THR A 49 7.31 -30.77 5.50
C THR A 49 6.19 -30.26 6.42
N GLY A 50 5.94 -28.94 6.46
CA GLY A 50 4.93 -28.39 7.35
C GLY A 50 4.45 -27.00 6.94
N PHE A 51 3.42 -26.52 7.60
CA PHE A 51 2.87 -25.18 7.43
C PHE A 51 2.23 -24.68 8.74
N GLN A 52 2.09 -23.37 8.81
CA GLN A 52 1.28 -22.71 9.82
C GLN A 52 -0.03 -22.27 9.19
N GLY A 53 -1.14 -22.76 9.73
CA GLY A 53 -2.49 -22.38 9.33
C GLY A 53 -3.14 -21.46 10.35
N GLY A 54 -3.95 -20.53 9.87
CA GLY A 54 -4.80 -19.66 10.67
C GLY A 54 -6.27 -19.75 10.26
N VAL A 55 -7.17 -19.57 11.21
CA VAL A 55 -8.60 -19.41 10.96
C VAL A 55 -9.11 -18.19 11.72
N ARG A 56 -9.89 -17.34 11.05
CA ARG A 56 -10.69 -16.29 11.67
C ARG A 56 -12.15 -16.63 11.46
N ILE A 57 -12.93 -16.69 12.54
CA ILE A 57 -14.33 -17.06 12.55
C ILE A 57 -15.15 -15.83 12.90
N THR A 58 -16.06 -15.40 12.02
CA THR A 58 -17.01 -14.32 12.28
C THR A 58 -18.41 -14.91 12.49
N ASN A 59 -19.04 -14.62 13.62
CA ASN A 59 -20.40 -15.06 13.93
C ASN A 59 -21.43 -14.00 13.51
N ASN A 60 -22.18 -14.23 12.45
CA ASN A 60 -23.26 -13.35 12.00
C ASN A 60 -24.66 -13.76 12.51
N ALA A 61 -24.72 -14.88 13.26
CA ALA A 61 -25.95 -15.38 13.88
C ALA A 61 -26.10 -14.87 15.34
N ALA A 62 -27.00 -15.45 16.10
CA ALA A 62 -27.17 -15.15 17.52
C ALA A 62 -25.87 -15.37 18.32
N ALA A 63 -25.67 -14.59 19.38
CA ALA A 63 -24.48 -14.69 20.23
C ALA A 63 -24.26 -16.11 20.73
N LEU A 64 -23.01 -16.57 20.68
CA LEU A 64 -22.57 -17.87 21.15
C LEU A 64 -21.90 -17.74 22.51
N THR A 65 -22.09 -18.73 23.38
CA THR A 65 -21.37 -18.88 24.66
C THR A 65 -20.21 -19.86 24.55
N SER A 66 -20.19 -20.66 23.48
CA SER A 66 -19.10 -21.56 23.10
C SER A 66 -19.14 -21.78 21.59
N TRP A 67 -17.98 -22.09 21.02
CA TRP A 67 -17.88 -22.38 19.61
C TRP A 67 -17.01 -23.61 19.34
N THR A 68 -17.36 -24.32 18.26
CA THR A 68 -16.59 -25.42 17.71
C THR A 68 -16.58 -25.25 16.19
N LEU A 69 -15.38 -25.09 15.61
CA LEU A 69 -15.16 -25.06 14.18
C LEU A 69 -14.70 -26.45 13.72
N SER A 70 -15.26 -26.95 12.62
CA SER A 70 -14.78 -28.16 11.96
C SER A 70 -14.59 -27.94 10.46
N PHE A 71 -13.53 -28.55 9.91
CA PHE A 71 -13.19 -28.53 8.48
C PHE A 71 -12.33 -29.73 8.14
N ASP A 72 -12.23 -30.07 6.85
CA ASP A 72 -11.43 -31.18 6.39
C ASP A 72 -10.14 -30.69 5.71
N LEU A 73 -9.00 -31.14 6.22
CA LEU A 73 -7.72 -30.98 5.55
C LEU A 73 -7.57 -32.01 4.41
N ALA A 74 -6.79 -31.66 3.38
CA ALA A 74 -6.45 -32.60 2.34
C ALA A 74 -5.67 -33.81 2.88
N GLY A 75 -5.72 -34.94 2.15
CA GLY A 75 -4.98 -36.14 2.54
C GLY A 75 -3.48 -35.87 2.65
N GLY A 76 -2.88 -36.31 3.78
CA GLY A 76 -1.46 -36.11 4.04
C GLY A 76 -1.14 -34.88 4.90
N GLN A 77 -2.15 -34.12 5.31
CA GLN A 77 -1.98 -33.00 6.25
C GLN A 77 -2.34 -33.44 7.67
N GLN A 78 -1.49 -33.11 8.65
CA GLN A 78 -1.68 -33.53 10.04
C GLN A 78 -1.36 -32.38 11.00
N VAL A 79 -2.35 -31.94 11.78
CA VAL A 79 -2.18 -30.94 12.84
C VAL A 79 -1.29 -31.50 13.95
N SER A 80 -0.24 -30.78 14.30
CA SER A 80 0.74 -31.16 15.33
C SER A 80 0.64 -30.30 16.61
N GLN A 81 0.27 -29.03 16.48
CA GLN A 81 0.17 -28.08 17.56
C GLN A 81 -0.83 -26.98 17.18
N GLY A 82 -1.49 -26.35 18.17
CA GLY A 82 -2.34 -25.19 17.91
C GLY A 82 -2.44 -24.27 19.12
N TRP A 83 -2.95 -23.06 18.88
CA TRP A 83 -3.14 -22.01 19.90
C TRP A 83 -4.50 -21.32 19.71
N ASN A 84 -4.97 -20.67 20.76
CA ASN A 84 -6.26 -19.98 20.85
C ASN A 84 -7.49 -20.89 20.64
N ALA A 85 -7.31 -22.21 20.56
CA ALA A 85 -8.34 -23.22 20.54
C ALA A 85 -7.77 -24.58 20.99
N LYS A 86 -8.64 -25.49 21.38
CA LYS A 86 -8.31 -26.90 21.59
C LYS A 86 -8.46 -27.63 20.27
N TRP A 87 -7.35 -28.03 19.69
CA TRP A 87 -7.27 -28.67 18.40
C TRP A 87 -7.28 -30.19 18.51
N SER A 88 -8.00 -30.84 17.62
CA SER A 88 -7.99 -32.30 17.45
C SER A 88 -8.21 -32.65 15.99
N GLN A 89 -7.70 -33.78 15.55
CA GLN A 89 -7.89 -34.29 14.19
C GLN A 89 -8.23 -35.78 14.21
N SER A 90 -9.21 -36.18 13.40
CA SER A 90 -9.58 -37.58 13.15
C SER A 90 -9.70 -37.80 11.66
N GLY A 91 -8.76 -38.56 11.08
CA GLY A 91 -8.64 -38.68 9.63
C GLY A 91 -8.30 -37.33 9.00
N THR A 92 -9.11 -36.88 8.07
CA THR A 92 -8.99 -35.54 7.45
C THR A 92 -9.68 -34.45 8.25
N THR A 93 -10.64 -34.81 9.13
CA THR A 93 -11.46 -33.81 9.83
C THR A 93 -10.70 -33.22 11.02
N VAL A 94 -10.49 -31.91 10.99
CA VAL A 94 -9.94 -31.07 12.05
C VAL A 94 -11.08 -30.43 12.83
N THR A 95 -10.94 -30.38 14.16
CA THR A 95 -11.87 -29.72 15.04
C THR A 95 -11.11 -28.78 15.97
N ALA A 96 -11.51 -27.51 15.98
CA ALA A 96 -11.06 -26.48 16.90
C ALA A 96 -12.19 -26.06 17.83
N THR A 97 -12.02 -26.24 19.14
CA THR A 97 -13.01 -25.84 20.15
C THR A 97 -12.44 -24.70 20.98
N ASN A 98 -13.26 -23.73 21.34
CA ASN A 98 -12.83 -22.56 22.12
C ASN A 98 -12.08 -22.92 23.42
N GLU A 99 -11.21 -22.03 23.83
CA GLU A 99 -10.60 -21.99 25.15
C GLU A 99 -11.60 -21.39 26.19
N ASN A 100 -11.28 -21.53 27.47
CA ASN A 100 -12.18 -21.06 28.55
C ASN A 100 -12.39 -19.52 28.53
N TRP A 101 -11.52 -18.79 27.85
CA TRP A 101 -11.52 -17.32 27.84
C TRP A 101 -12.08 -16.71 26.55
N ASN A 102 -12.22 -17.46 25.44
CA ASN A 102 -12.67 -16.95 24.15
C ASN A 102 -13.94 -17.65 23.61
N GLY A 103 -14.71 -18.35 24.48
CA GLY A 103 -15.91 -19.05 24.05
C GLY A 103 -17.10 -18.15 23.74
N SER A 104 -17.15 -16.94 24.31
CA SER A 104 -18.24 -15.99 24.06
C SER A 104 -17.98 -15.23 22.77
N LEU A 105 -18.90 -15.35 21.79
CA LEU A 105 -18.79 -14.71 20.49
C LEU A 105 -20.12 -14.04 20.13
N ALA A 106 -20.20 -12.73 20.30
CA ALA A 106 -21.39 -11.92 20.01
C ALA A 106 -21.71 -11.94 18.50
N THR A 107 -22.93 -11.53 18.13
CA THR A 107 -23.29 -11.29 16.73
C THR A 107 -22.38 -10.22 16.12
N GLY A 108 -21.78 -10.50 14.97
CA GLY A 108 -20.80 -9.65 14.27
C GLY A 108 -19.37 -9.72 14.85
N ALA A 109 -19.15 -10.42 15.96
CA ALA A 109 -17.82 -10.56 16.54
C ALA A 109 -17.03 -11.69 15.88
N SER A 110 -15.68 -11.56 15.93
CA SER A 110 -14.76 -12.54 15.37
C SER A 110 -13.81 -13.09 16.44
N VAL A 111 -13.31 -14.30 16.20
CA VAL A 111 -12.25 -14.95 16.99
C VAL A 111 -11.24 -15.59 16.04
N SER A 112 -9.94 -15.49 16.37
CA SER A 112 -8.86 -16.08 15.58
C SER A 112 -8.18 -17.20 16.37
N ALA A 113 -7.84 -18.29 15.67
CA ALA A 113 -7.07 -19.41 16.19
C ALA A 113 -6.08 -19.91 15.12
N GLY A 114 -4.99 -20.54 15.54
CA GLY A 114 -3.98 -21.01 14.61
C GLY A 114 -3.41 -22.37 14.99
N PHE A 115 -2.73 -22.99 14.04
CA PHE A 115 -2.14 -24.31 14.22
C PHE A 115 -0.89 -24.53 13.35
N LEU A 116 -0.06 -25.47 13.74
CA LEU A 116 1.00 -26.04 12.95
C LEU A 116 0.55 -27.40 12.42
N ALA A 117 0.82 -27.69 11.16
CA ALA A 117 0.54 -28.99 10.56
C ALA A 117 1.67 -29.43 9.63
N SER A 118 1.83 -30.75 9.50
CA SER A 118 2.65 -31.34 8.45
C SER A 118 1.83 -31.53 7.18
N TRP A 119 2.48 -31.62 6.01
CA TRP A 119 1.86 -31.96 4.74
C TRP A 119 2.77 -32.83 3.89
N SER A 120 2.15 -33.56 2.94
CA SER A 120 2.87 -34.33 1.92
C SER A 120 2.06 -34.33 0.62
N GLY A 121 2.73 -34.12 -0.52
CA GLY A 121 2.09 -34.05 -1.83
C GLY A 121 1.60 -32.64 -2.19
N SER A 122 0.50 -32.17 -1.61
CA SER A 122 0.00 -30.80 -1.81
C SER A 122 -0.54 -30.23 -0.52
N ASN A 123 -0.41 -28.89 -0.33
CA ASN A 123 -0.99 -28.15 0.79
C ASN A 123 -2.26 -27.43 0.31
N ALA A 124 -3.31 -28.20 -0.02
CA ALA A 124 -4.56 -27.63 -0.50
C ALA A 124 -5.36 -26.99 0.65
N VAL A 125 -5.96 -25.83 0.37
CA VAL A 125 -6.82 -25.09 1.29
C VAL A 125 -8.15 -25.82 1.49
N PRO A 126 -8.69 -25.93 2.71
CA PRO A 126 -10.03 -26.46 2.97
C PRO A 126 -11.12 -25.66 2.24
N THR A 127 -12.10 -26.37 1.68
CA THR A 127 -13.19 -25.77 0.89
C THR A 127 -14.53 -25.72 1.63
N SER A 128 -14.60 -26.15 2.90
CA SER A 128 -15.84 -26.14 3.67
C SER A 128 -15.54 -26.07 5.18
N PHE A 129 -16.22 -25.17 5.85
CA PHE A 129 -16.12 -24.96 7.29
C PHE A 129 -17.50 -25.02 7.95
N LYS A 130 -17.58 -25.53 9.19
CA LYS A 130 -18.82 -25.55 9.98
C LYS A 130 -18.57 -25.02 11.38
N LEU A 131 -19.32 -23.99 11.76
CA LEU A 131 -19.36 -23.45 13.11
C LEU A 131 -20.57 -24.02 13.87
N ASN A 132 -20.34 -24.75 14.94
CA ASN A 132 -21.38 -25.46 15.71
C ASN A 132 -22.31 -26.29 14.80
N GLY A 133 -21.76 -26.92 13.74
CA GLY A 133 -22.51 -27.73 12.78
C GLY A 133 -23.18 -26.94 11.65
N THR A 134 -23.23 -25.62 11.71
CA THR A 134 -23.75 -24.76 10.64
C THR A 134 -22.65 -24.47 9.61
N THR A 135 -22.91 -24.68 8.33
CA THR A 135 -21.95 -24.36 7.27
C THR A 135 -21.74 -22.86 7.18
N CYS A 136 -20.49 -22.44 7.21
CA CYS A 136 -20.06 -21.05 7.04
C CYS A 136 -19.72 -20.76 5.58
N ASN A 137 -19.87 -19.51 5.16
CA ASN A 137 -19.24 -19.05 3.93
C ASN A 137 -17.73 -18.96 4.15
N ILE A 138 -16.98 -19.24 3.11
CA ILE A 138 -15.53 -19.03 3.09
C ILE A 138 -15.32 -17.62 2.54
N ASP A 139 -14.60 -16.79 3.27
CA ASP A 139 -14.21 -15.49 2.74
C ASP A 139 -13.11 -15.71 1.69
N GLY A 140 -13.34 -15.23 0.46
CA GLY A 140 -12.41 -15.40 -0.67
C GLY A 140 -12.88 -16.27 -1.84
N GLU A 141 -14.12 -16.80 -1.85
CA GLU A 141 -14.64 -17.47 -3.05
C GLU A 141 -15.53 -16.49 -3.85
N PRO A 142 -15.20 -16.17 -5.12
CA PRO A 142 -16.01 -15.24 -5.92
C PRO A 142 -17.37 -15.87 -6.26
N THR A 143 -18.44 -15.32 -5.74
CA THR A 143 -19.79 -15.59 -6.24
C THR A 143 -19.90 -14.96 -7.64
N PRO A 144 -20.30 -15.68 -8.70
CA PRO A 144 -20.48 -15.07 -10.02
C PRO A 144 -21.63 -14.08 -9.95
N THR A 145 -21.31 -12.81 -9.99
CA THR A 145 -22.29 -11.72 -10.10
C THR A 145 -22.66 -11.53 -11.57
N PRO A 146 -23.97 -11.37 -11.91
CA PRO A 146 -24.37 -10.94 -13.24
C PRO A 146 -23.88 -9.51 -13.48
N THR A 147 -23.14 -9.30 -14.55
CA THR A 147 -22.64 -7.98 -14.98
C THR A 147 -23.81 -7.05 -15.32
N ASP A 148 -23.98 -6.02 -14.50
CA ASP A 148 -24.76 -4.83 -14.81
C ASP A 148 -23.79 -3.68 -15.15
N PRO A 149 -24.04 -2.79 -16.11
CA PRO A 149 -23.10 -1.75 -16.50
C PRO A 149 -22.92 -0.76 -15.35
N THR A 150 -21.68 -0.58 -14.92
CA THR A 150 -21.26 0.29 -13.82
C THR A 150 -21.60 1.76 -14.07
N ASP A 151 -22.29 2.37 -13.10
CA ASP A 151 -22.39 3.82 -12.95
C ASP A 151 -21.02 4.37 -12.46
N PRO A 152 -20.45 5.42 -13.08
CA PRO A 152 -19.13 5.95 -12.75
C PRO A 152 -18.98 6.64 -11.37
N THR A 153 -19.98 6.56 -10.50
CA THR A 153 -20.04 7.29 -9.22
C THR A 153 -19.97 6.44 -7.97
N ASP A 154 -19.81 5.10 -8.08
CA ASP A 154 -19.63 4.25 -6.90
C ASP A 154 -18.16 4.16 -6.47
N PRO A 155 -17.85 4.26 -5.14
CA PRO A 155 -16.52 3.99 -4.64
C PRO A 155 -16.14 2.51 -4.89
N PRO A 156 -14.84 2.18 -5.10
CA PRO A 156 -14.42 0.81 -5.38
C PRO A 156 -14.86 -0.15 -4.26
N ASP A 157 -15.38 -1.31 -4.67
CA ASP A 157 -15.78 -2.39 -3.76
C ASP A 157 -14.54 -2.86 -2.95
N PRO A 158 -14.65 -3.03 -1.60
CA PRO A 158 -13.53 -3.50 -0.77
C PRO A 158 -13.00 -4.91 -1.08
N GLY A 159 -13.37 -5.51 -2.19
CA GLY A 159 -12.91 -6.81 -2.68
C GLY A 159 -11.94 -6.73 -3.87
N ASP A 160 -11.83 -5.61 -4.53
CA ASP A 160 -10.83 -5.38 -5.58
C ASP A 160 -9.60 -4.74 -4.96
N GLY A 161 -8.41 -5.35 -5.14
CA GLY A 161 -7.14 -4.80 -4.68
C GLY A 161 -6.89 -3.38 -5.22
N PRO A 162 -5.79 -2.72 -4.84
CA PRO A 162 -5.49 -1.39 -5.35
C PRO A 162 -5.38 -1.41 -6.88
N PRO A 163 -5.71 -0.29 -7.57
CA PRO A 163 -5.65 -0.23 -9.02
C PRO A 163 -4.22 -0.38 -9.54
N GLU A 164 -4.06 -0.98 -10.71
CA GLU A 164 -2.82 -0.90 -11.48
C GLU A 164 -2.58 0.55 -11.89
N LEU A 165 -1.36 1.02 -11.73
CA LEU A 165 -1.04 2.42 -11.96
C LEU A 165 -0.10 2.60 -13.15
N ARG A 166 -0.34 3.67 -13.90
CA ARG A 166 0.57 4.15 -14.94
C ARG A 166 0.56 5.68 -15.03
N VAL A 167 1.59 6.23 -15.61
CA VAL A 167 1.67 7.66 -15.91
C VAL A 167 0.91 7.97 -17.21
N SER A 168 0.09 9.00 -17.20
CA SER A 168 -0.54 9.58 -18.37
C SER A 168 -0.44 11.10 -18.33
N GLY A 169 0.48 11.66 -19.12
CA GLY A 169 0.81 13.08 -19.02
C GLY A 169 1.33 13.44 -17.63
N ASN A 170 0.65 14.34 -16.96
CA ASN A 170 1.00 14.75 -15.59
C ASN A 170 0.13 14.11 -14.50
N LYS A 171 -0.47 12.97 -14.79
CA LYS A 171 -1.36 12.24 -13.84
C LYS A 171 -0.93 10.80 -13.71
N LEU A 172 -1.20 10.23 -12.53
CA LEU A 172 -1.30 8.80 -12.34
C LEU A 172 -2.73 8.39 -12.71
N VAL A 173 -2.85 7.32 -13.48
CA VAL A 173 -4.16 6.80 -13.91
C VAL A 173 -4.20 5.28 -13.72
N ASP A 174 -5.40 4.75 -13.52
CA ASP A 174 -5.66 3.32 -13.49
C ASP A 174 -5.80 2.72 -14.91
N GLU A 175 -6.16 1.43 -14.97
CA GLU A 175 -6.36 0.68 -16.22
C GLU A 175 -7.47 1.30 -17.09
N ALA A 176 -8.51 1.86 -16.46
CA ALA A 176 -9.61 2.54 -17.13
C ALA A 176 -9.24 3.96 -17.62
N GLY A 177 -8.06 4.47 -17.22
CA GLY A 177 -7.63 5.84 -17.51
C GLY A 177 -8.18 6.87 -16.52
N THR A 178 -8.78 6.44 -15.42
CA THR A 178 -9.25 7.33 -14.36
C THR A 178 -8.06 7.86 -13.57
N THR A 179 -8.04 9.17 -13.30
CA THR A 179 -7.00 9.77 -12.48
C THR A 179 -7.06 9.24 -11.05
N ARG A 180 -5.92 8.78 -10.54
CA ARG A 180 -5.74 8.30 -9.18
C ARG A 180 -4.79 9.20 -8.41
N ARG A 181 -5.09 9.41 -7.14
CA ARG A 181 -4.23 10.12 -6.20
C ARG A 181 -3.72 9.13 -5.17
N LEU A 182 -2.45 9.25 -4.81
CA LEU A 182 -1.84 8.48 -3.72
C LEU A 182 -1.95 9.31 -2.44
N LEU A 183 -2.84 8.90 -1.55
CA LEU A 183 -3.15 9.60 -0.31
C LEU A 183 -2.98 8.62 0.85
N GLY A 184 -2.08 8.93 1.79
CA GLY A 184 -1.83 7.94 2.83
C GLY A 184 -0.74 8.29 3.82
N VAL A 185 0.02 7.29 4.21
CA VAL A 185 1.02 7.39 5.28
C VAL A 185 2.32 6.67 4.92
N ASN A 186 3.38 7.04 5.62
CA ASN A 186 4.62 6.27 5.67
C ASN A 186 4.58 5.30 6.85
N ARG A 187 4.84 4.00 6.63
CA ARG A 187 4.98 3.00 7.69
C ARG A 187 6.46 2.75 7.95
N SER A 188 7.05 3.61 8.79
CA SER A 188 8.46 3.52 9.17
C SER A 188 8.76 2.27 10.00
N GLY A 189 10.02 1.86 10.04
CA GLY A 189 10.52 0.74 10.84
C GLY A 189 11.35 -0.25 10.05
N GLY A 190 11.02 -0.52 8.77
CA GLY A 190 11.77 -1.42 7.91
C GLY A 190 13.17 -0.90 7.56
N GLU A 191 13.35 0.40 7.55
CA GLU A 191 14.61 1.06 7.22
C GLU A 191 15.68 0.93 8.33
N PHE A 192 15.28 0.73 9.60
CA PHE A 192 16.24 0.75 10.72
C PHE A 192 16.18 -0.46 11.65
N ALA A 193 15.05 -1.11 11.89
CA ALA A 193 14.93 -2.16 12.90
C ALA A 193 15.91 -3.33 12.64
N CYS A 194 16.07 -3.71 11.38
CA CYS A 194 16.96 -4.80 10.95
C CYS A 194 18.42 -4.47 11.20
N VAL A 195 18.90 -3.30 10.80
CA VAL A 195 20.30 -2.87 10.96
C VAL A 195 20.63 -2.56 12.42
N GLN A 196 19.64 -2.16 13.21
CA GLN A 196 19.75 -2.00 14.66
C GLN A 196 19.64 -3.33 15.42
N GLY A 197 19.22 -4.41 14.75
CA GLY A 197 19.33 -5.78 15.22
C GLY A 197 18.28 -6.22 16.25
N TYR A 198 17.07 -5.64 16.25
CA TYR A 198 15.99 -6.05 17.15
C TYR A 198 14.72 -6.54 16.44
N GLY A 199 14.67 -6.52 15.11
CA GLY A 199 13.54 -6.99 14.32
C GLY A 199 13.69 -6.64 12.84
N ILE A 200 12.70 -6.95 12.03
CA ILE A 200 12.55 -6.44 10.66
C ILE A 200 11.73 -5.15 10.67
N TRP A 201 10.73 -5.08 11.51
CA TRP A 201 9.84 -3.93 11.67
C TRP A 201 9.93 -3.34 13.08
N ASP A 202 9.70 -2.04 13.18
CA ASP A 202 9.45 -1.37 14.44
C ASP A 202 7.94 -1.32 14.71
N GLY A 203 7.47 -2.20 15.58
CA GLY A 203 6.05 -2.40 15.88
C GLY A 203 5.32 -3.36 14.92
N PRO A 204 4.00 -3.57 15.14
CA PRO A 204 3.22 -4.56 14.41
C PRO A 204 2.98 -4.16 12.95
N VAL A 205 2.98 -5.16 12.09
CA VAL A 205 2.57 -5.13 10.67
C VAL A 205 1.56 -6.25 10.38
N ASP A 206 0.78 -6.63 11.38
CA ASP A 206 -0.32 -7.57 11.23
C ASP A 206 -1.51 -6.94 10.49
N ASP A 207 -2.47 -7.76 10.13
CA ASP A 207 -3.66 -7.33 9.40
C ASP A 207 -4.42 -6.21 10.13
N ALA A 208 -4.55 -6.29 11.46
CA ALA A 208 -5.26 -5.30 12.26
C ALA A 208 -4.57 -3.93 12.21
N SER A 209 -3.23 -3.90 12.26
CA SER A 209 -2.46 -2.66 12.19
C SER A 209 -2.49 -2.03 10.78
N VAL A 210 -2.51 -2.85 9.73
CA VAL A 210 -2.67 -2.38 8.34
C VAL A 210 -4.10 -1.89 8.09
N LYS A 211 -5.10 -2.61 8.59
CA LYS A 211 -6.50 -2.18 8.55
C LYS A 211 -6.70 -0.81 9.21
N ALA A 212 -6.03 -0.55 10.33
CA ALA A 212 -6.12 0.74 11.02
C ALA A 212 -5.66 1.92 10.14
N ILE A 213 -4.72 1.68 9.20
CA ILE A 213 -4.33 2.67 8.19
C ILE A 213 -5.48 2.90 7.20
N ALA A 214 -6.07 1.82 6.67
CA ALA A 214 -7.22 1.91 5.76
C ALA A 214 -8.43 2.61 6.42
N ASP A 215 -8.66 2.40 7.73
CA ASP A 215 -9.73 3.06 8.49
C ASP A 215 -9.56 4.60 8.58
N TRP A 216 -8.39 5.14 8.21
CA TRP A 216 -8.20 6.58 8.04
C TRP A 216 -8.59 7.07 6.64
N ASN A 217 -9.13 6.21 5.78
CA ASN A 217 -9.38 6.46 4.36
C ASN A 217 -8.09 6.69 3.55
N ALA A 218 -6.98 6.12 4.02
CA ALA A 218 -5.73 6.06 3.26
C ALA A 218 -5.86 5.03 2.14
N ASN A 219 -5.33 5.36 0.96
CA ASN A 219 -5.27 4.44 -0.18
C ASN A 219 -3.83 4.06 -0.56
N THR A 220 -2.85 4.51 0.21
CA THR A 220 -1.42 4.27 -0.09
C THR A 220 -0.61 4.14 1.19
N VAL A 221 0.30 3.18 1.22
CA VAL A 221 1.30 3.00 2.28
C VAL A 221 2.69 3.03 1.66
N ARG A 222 3.49 4.03 2.01
CA ARG A 222 4.93 4.08 1.68
C ARG A 222 5.69 3.28 2.73
N ILE A 223 6.53 2.36 2.27
CA ILE A 223 7.23 1.36 3.08
C ILE A 223 8.73 1.60 2.92
N PRO A 224 9.36 2.30 3.89
CA PRO A 224 10.80 2.52 3.90
C PRO A 224 11.58 1.22 4.08
N LEU A 225 12.57 1.00 3.21
CA LEU A 225 13.41 -0.18 3.18
C LEU A 225 14.88 0.14 3.46
N ASN A 226 15.63 -0.88 3.84
CA ASN A 226 17.07 -0.84 4.07
C ASN A 226 17.80 -1.71 3.04
N GLU A 227 18.77 -1.13 2.33
CA GLU A 227 19.54 -1.79 1.29
C GLU A 227 20.29 -3.04 1.78
N GLU A 228 21.00 -2.92 2.91
CA GLU A 228 21.80 -4.01 3.43
C GLU A 228 20.96 -5.13 4.03
N CYS A 229 19.81 -4.79 4.61
CA CYS A 229 18.86 -5.78 5.13
C CYS A 229 18.22 -6.58 3.98
N TRP A 230 17.81 -5.91 2.89
CA TRP A 230 17.29 -6.57 1.70
C TRP A 230 18.32 -7.50 1.05
N LEU A 231 19.56 -7.01 0.86
CA LEU A 231 20.62 -7.76 0.22
C LEU A 231 21.25 -8.84 1.13
N GLY A 232 21.01 -8.80 2.43
CA GLY A 232 21.54 -9.77 3.37
C GLY A 232 23.05 -9.66 3.57
N THR A 233 23.57 -8.44 3.70
CA THR A 233 24.99 -8.20 3.93
C THR A 233 25.43 -8.74 5.29
N SER A 234 26.71 -9.08 5.43
CA SER A 234 27.24 -9.83 6.59
C SER A 234 27.20 -9.07 7.93
N ASN A 235 26.98 -7.77 7.91
CA ASN A 235 26.81 -6.93 9.11
C ASN A 235 25.38 -7.00 9.69
N ILE A 236 24.41 -7.53 8.94
CA ILE A 236 23.02 -7.70 9.41
C ILE A 236 22.85 -9.10 10.00
N LYS A 237 22.11 -9.21 11.09
CA LYS A 237 21.78 -10.50 11.68
C LYS A 237 20.99 -11.35 10.68
N PRO A 238 21.37 -12.62 10.45
CA PRO A 238 20.72 -13.46 9.44
C PRO A 238 19.19 -13.58 9.58
N GLU A 239 18.68 -13.54 10.82
CA GLU A 239 17.25 -13.60 11.10
C GLU A 239 16.46 -12.38 10.60
N TYR A 240 17.13 -11.24 10.31
CA TYR A 240 16.54 -9.99 9.87
C TYR A 240 17.00 -9.55 8.47
N ALA A 241 17.64 -10.44 7.72
CA ALA A 241 18.34 -10.12 6.48
C ALA A 241 17.99 -11.05 5.33
N GLY A 242 18.23 -10.60 4.11
CA GLY A 242 18.08 -11.38 2.89
C GLY A 242 16.66 -11.93 2.74
N ALA A 243 16.53 -13.25 2.51
CA ALA A 243 15.25 -13.89 2.26
C ALA A 243 14.20 -13.64 3.37
N ASN A 244 14.63 -13.55 4.65
CA ASN A 244 13.70 -13.26 5.74
C ASN A 244 13.15 -11.83 5.66
N TYR A 245 14.00 -10.86 5.34
CA TYR A 245 13.57 -9.48 5.16
C TYR A 245 12.67 -9.32 3.93
N ILE A 246 13.05 -9.93 2.81
CA ILE A 246 12.25 -9.94 1.57
C ILE A 246 10.85 -10.52 1.83
N ALA A 247 10.78 -11.70 2.45
CA ALA A 247 9.50 -12.35 2.75
C ALA A 247 8.60 -11.48 3.68
N ALA A 248 9.21 -10.77 4.64
CA ALA A 248 8.45 -9.85 5.51
C ALA A 248 7.93 -8.62 4.75
N VAL A 249 8.66 -8.12 3.75
CA VAL A 249 8.20 -7.03 2.88
C VAL A 249 7.08 -7.52 1.96
N GLU A 250 7.22 -8.71 1.35
CA GLU A 250 6.18 -9.31 0.52
C GLU A 250 4.87 -9.53 1.32
N ASP A 251 4.98 -10.01 2.56
CA ASP A 251 3.84 -10.18 3.46
C ASP A 251 3.14 -8.85 3.80
N LEU A 252 3.91 -7.79 4.07
CA LEU A 252 3.33 -6.46 4.30
C LEU A 252 2.68 -5.89 3.03
N VAL A 253 3.31 -6.03 1.87
CA VAL A 253 2.75 -5.64 0.56
C VAL A 253 1.43 -6.35 0.32
N ALA A 254 1.36 -7.66 0.56
CA ALA A 254 0.13 -8.44 0.41
C ALA A 254 -1.00 -7.94 1.32
N LYS A 255 -0.70 -7.61 2.60
CA LYS A 255 -1.68 -7.05 3.53
C LYS A 255 -2.16 -5.66 3.12
N VAL A 256 -1.24 -4.78 2.70
CA VAL A 256 -1.59 -3.44 2.20
C VAL A 256 -2.56 -3.55 1.02
N LYS A 257 -2.27 -4.44 0.07
CA LYS A 257 -3.13 -4.71 -1.09
C LYS A 257 -4.48 -5.33 -0.69
N ALA A 258 -4.50 -6.25 0.28
CA ALA A 258 -5.74 -6.85 0.76
C ALA A 258 -6.71 -5.84 1.38
N HIS A 259 -6.21 -4.68 1.83
CA HIS A 259 -7.01 -3.55 2.30
C HIS A 259 -7.22 -2.47 1.22
N GLY A 260 -7.03 -2.78 -0.06
CA GLY A 260 -7.28 -1.88 -1.19
C GLY A 260 -6.28 -0.72 -1.32
N MET A 261 -5.15 -0.77 -0.61
CA MET A 261 -4.15 0.29 -0.61
C MET A 261 -2.97 -0.03 -1.53
N THR A 262 -2.45 0.99 -2.22
CA THR A 262 -1.25 0.92 -3.06
C THR A 262 0.01 0.82 -2.17
N PRO A 263 0.83 -0.24 -2.28
CA PRO A 263 2.14 -0.27 -1.63
C PRO A 263 3.15 0.53 -2.43
N MET A 264 3.89 1.42 -1.76
CA MET A 264 5.00 2.17 -2.33
C MET A 264 6.30 1.76 -1.62
N LEU A 265 7.15 1.04 -2.32
CA LEU A 265 8.45 0.59 -1.79
C LEU A 265 9.51 1.66 -2.02
N GLU A 266 10.27 1.98 -0.99
CA GLU A 266 11.20 3.08 -1.02
C GLU A 266 12.54 2.69 -0.40
N LEU A 267 13.65 3.10 -1.02
CA LEU A 267 14.99 2.94 -0.43
C LEU A 267 15.31 4.10 0.50
N HIS A 268 15.27 3.84 1.80
CA HIS A 268 15.46 4.88 2.83
C HIS A 268 16.93 5.04 3.27
N TRP A 269 17.55 3.94 3.65
CA TRP A 269 18.95 3.93 4.08
C TRP A 269 19.78 3.01 3.22
N SER A 270 20.92 3.54 2.78
CA SER A 270 21.86 2.86 1.89
C SER A 270 23.28 2.86 2.46
N TRP A 271 24.12 2.00 1.92
CA TRP A 271 25.56 1.93 2.22
C TRP A 271 26.29 3.18 1.70
N GLY A 272 27.48 3.46 2.25
CA GLY A 272 28.38 4.50 1.80
C GLY A 272 28.87 5.39 2.94
N GLN A 273 30.15 5.64 3.00
CA GLN A 273 30.71 6.51 4.04
C GLN A 273 30.68 7.98 3.59
N TYR A 274 29.97 8.80 4.35
CA TYR A 274 29.96 10.24 4.14
C TYR A 274 30.28 10.98 5.43
N THR A 275 31.34 11.81 5.41
CA THR A 275 31.84 12.59 6.56
C THR A 275 31.81 14.09 6.30
N GLY A 276 31.14 14.52 5.21
CA GLY A 276 31.06 15.92 4.81
C GLY A 276 30.02 16.71 5.59
N ASN A 277 29.72 17.90 5.09
CA ASN A 277 28.71 18.78 5.68
C ASN A 277 27.33 18.11 5.71
N SER A 278 26.58 18.32 6.79
CA SER A 278 25.26 17.73 7.02
C SER A 278 25.27 16.20 7.20
N ALA A 279 26.45 15.58 7.38
CA ALA A 279 26.51 14.16 7.73
C ALA A 279 25.92 13.94 9.13
N GLY A 280 24.72 13.33 9.16
CA GLY A 280 24.07 12.91 10.41
C GLY A 280 24.77 11.72 11.05
N CYS A 281 25.42 10.87 10.25
CA CYS A 281 26.31 9.81 10.68
C CYS A 281 27.39 9.51 9.64
N ALA A 282 28.56 9.10 10.12
CA ALA A 282 29.72 8.75 9.29
C ALA A 282 29.89 7.23 9.11
N ASP A 283 28.94 6.43 9.57
CA ASP A 283 28.96 4.99 9.41
C ASP A 283 28.91 4.63 7.92
N VAL A 284 29.68 3.63 7.52
CA VAL A 284 29.68 3.12 6.15
C VAL A 284 28.44 2.31 5.86
N HIS A 285 27.87 1.69 6.87
CA HIS A 285 26.68 0.85 6.75
C HIS A 285 25.39 1.67 6.61
N ALA A 286 24.32 1.01 6.18
CA ALA A 286 22.99 1.59 6.00
C ALA A 286 22.28 1.85 7.34
N THR A 287 22.94 2.63 8.23
CA THR A 287 22.45 2.98 9.58
C THR A 287 21.91 4.40 9.66
N CYS A 288 21.95 5.14 8.56
CA CYS A 288 21.49 6.52 8.47
C CYS A 288 21.39 6.99 7.01
N GLN A 289 20.74 8.14 6.80
CA GLN A 289 20.61 8.77 5.50
C GLN A 289 21.96 9.15 4.89
N LYS A 290 22.18 8.79 3.62
CA LYS A 290 23.34 9.15 2.80
C LYS A 290 22.98 10.24 1.78
N PRO A 291 23.97 11.02 1.26
CA PRO A 291 23.70 12.06 0.29
C PRO A 291 23.14 11.55 -1.05
N MET A 292 23.56 10.35 -1.47
CA MET A 292 23.15 9.69 -2.72
C MET A 292 23.23 8.17 -2.58
N PRO A 293 22.51 7.42 -3.42
CA PRO A 293 22.69 5.98 -3.52
C PRO A 293 24.12 5.61 -3.93
N ASN A 294 24.57 4.41 -3.58
CA ASN A 294 25.90 3.92 -3.94
C ASN A 294 25.84 2.98 -5.16
N MET A 295 26.89 3.00 -5.98
CA MET A 295 27.00 2.12 -7.15
C MET A 295 27.27 0.66 -6.78
N GLN A 296 27.78 0.41 -5.56
CA GLN A 296 28.19 -0.93 -5.15
C GLN A 296 27.03 -1.88 -4.89
N TYR A 297 25.93 -1.39 -4.30
CA TYR A 297 24.80 -2.21 -3.86
C TYR A 297 23.45 -1.75 -4.41
N THR A 298 23.22 -0.44 -4.54
CA THR A 298 21.88 0.09 -4.84
C THR A 298 21.32 -0.39 -6.18
N PRO A 299 22.08 -0.51 -7.29
CA PRO A 299 21.55 -1.10 -8.52
C PRO A 299 21.11 -2.56 -8.34
N SER A 300 21.87 -3.35 -7.54
CA SER A 300 21.50 -4.75 -7.22
C SER A 300 20.28 -4.83 -6.32
N PHE A 301 20.13 -3.92 -5.36
CA PHE A 301 18.94 -3.79 -4.54
C PHE A 301 17.71 -3.56 -5.43
N TRP A 302 17.72 -2.56 -6.31
CA TRP A 302 16.60 -2.26 -7.17
C TRP A 302 16.32 -3.34 -8.22
N THR A 303 17.36 -4.00 -8.75
CA THR A 303 17.19 -5.18 -9.61
C THR A 303 16.43 -6.29 -8.89
N SER A 304 16.76 -6.53 -7.61
CA SER A 304 16.08 -7.55 -6.80
C SER A 304 14.64 -7.16 -6.46
N VAL A 305 14.41 -5.94 -5.96
CA VAL A 305 13.06 -5.42 -5.65
C VAL A 305 12.19 -5.47 -6.90
N ALA A 306 12.68 -4.92 -8.02
CA ALA A 306 11.93 -4.91 -9.26
C ALA A 306 11.64 -6.33 -9.78
N SER A 307 12.59 -7.26 -9.68
CA SER A 307 12.36 -8.66 -10.08
C SER A 307 11.29 -9.35 -9.24
N THR A 308 11.16 -8.99 -7.97
CA THR A 308 10.14 -9.51 -7.06
C THR A 308 8.74 -8.99 -7.42
N PHE A 309 8.62 -7.71 -7.81
CA PHE A 309 7.33 -7.05 -7.99
C PHE A 309 7.01 -6.61 -9.43
N LYS A 310 7.81 -6.96 -10.45
CA LYS A 310 7.62 -6.54 -11.85
C LYS A 310 6.29 -6.96 -12.47
N ASP A 311 5.73 -8.07 -12.00
CA ASP A 311 4.47 -8.60 -12.50
C ASP A 311 3.26 -8.09 -11.67
N ASP A 312 3.49 -7.12 -10.79
CA ASP A 312 2.49 -6.47 -9.94
C ASP A 312 2.49 -4.93 -10.15
N PRO A 313 1.76 -4.42 -11.15
CA PRO A 313 1.72 -3.00 -11.48
C PRO A 313 1.01 -2.12 -10.44
N THR A 314 0.46 -2.72 -9.38
CA THR A 314 -0.09 -1.98 -8.23
C THR A 314 1.01 -1.47 -7.30
N VAL A 315 2.23 -2.02 -7.38
CA VAL A 315 3.37 -1.62 -6.55
C VAL A 315 4.10 -0.43 -7.21
N VAL A 316 4.37 0.59 -6.42
CA VAL A 316 5.12 1.81 -6.84
C VAL A 316 6.52 1.76 -6.24
N PHE A 317 7.52 2.21 -6.99
CA PHE A 317 8.92 2.29 -6.56
C PHE A 317 9.33 3.75 -6.34
N ASP A 318 9.83 4.10 -5.16
CA ASP A 318 10.39 5.41 -4.84
C ASP A 318 11.92 5.25 -4.67
N LEU A 319 12.69 5.76 -5.62
CA LEU A 319 14.08 5.38 -5.87
C LEU A 319 15.01 5.60 -4.69
N PHE A 320 14.85 6.72 -3.99
CA PHE A 320 15.73 7.07 -2.87
C PHE A 320 15.10 8.18 -2.04
N ASN A 321 15.07 7.99 -0.74
CA ASN A 321 14.36 8.82 0.21
C ASN A 321 14.62 10.32 0.04
N GLU A 322 15.83 10.75 0.36
CA GLU A 322 16.15 12.17 0.49
C GLU A 322 17.55 12.50 -0.06
N PRO A 323 17.72 12.65 -1.37
CA PRO A 323 18.99 13.06 -1.95
C PRO A 323 19.42 14.44 -1.46
N TYR A 324 20.72 14.57 -1.05
CA TYR A 324 21.28 15.87 -0.67
C TYR A 324 22.74 16.06 -1.16
N PRO A 325 23.04 15.75 -2.44
CA PRO A 325 24.38 15.97 -2.98
C PRO A 325 24.75 17.45 -3.06
N ASP A 326 23.78 18.36 -2.97
CA ASP A 326 23.97 19.81 -2.85
C ASP A 326 24.72 20.21 -1.56
N ARG A 327 24.73 19.35 -0.55
CA ARG A 327 25.53 19.56 0.68
C ARG A 327 27.00 19.11 0.54
N ALA A 328 27.27 18.28 -0.45
CA ALA A 328 28.60 17.75 -0.72
C ALA A 328 29.31 18.52 -1.84
N THR A 329 28.59 18.88 -2.90
CA THR A 329 29.13 19.55 -4.09
C THR A 329 29.23 21.07 -3.93
N SER A 330 30.00 21.73 -4.81
CA SER A 330 30.23 23.17 -4.74
C SER A 330 29.24 24.02 -5.53
N THR A 331 28.50 23.42 -6.46
CA THR A 331 27.52 24.13 -7.31
C THR A 331 26.26 23.30 -7.52
N ALA A 332 25.13 23.99 -7.76
CA ALA A 332 23.87 23.34 -8.06
C ALA A 332 23.97 22.43 -9.31
N ALA A 333 24.68 22.86 -10.35
CA ALA A 333 24.88 22.05 -11.54
C ALA A 333 25.62 20.74 -11.24
N GLN A 334 26.67 20.77 -10.39
CA GLN A 334 27.35 19.55 -9.95
C GLN A 334 26.42 18.64 -9.14
N ALA A 335 25.59 19.22 -8.27
CA ALA A 335 24.63 18.46 -7.47
C ALA A 335 23.59 17.76 -8.37
N TRP A 336 22.99 18.46 -9.29
CA TRP A 336 22.00 17.92 -10.22
C TRP A 336 22.58 16.90 -11.20
N THR A 337 23.83 17.13 -11.68
CA THR A 337 24.55 16.13 -12.50
C THR A 337 24.84 14.87 -11.71
N CYS A 338 25.35 15.01 -10.47
CA CYS A 338 25.55 13.87 -9.56
C CYS A 338 24.22 13.13 -9.29
N TRP A 339 23.15 13.86 -9.05
CA TRP A 339 21.83 13.29 -8.81
C TRP A 339 21.33 12.44 -10.00
N ARG A 340 21.47 12.95 -11.23
CA ARG A 340 21.00 12.25 -12.42
C ARG A 340 21.95 11.15 -12.87
N ASP A 341 23.25 11.48 -13.01
CA ASP A 341 24.22 10.65 -13.73
C ASP A 341 25.13 9.81 -12.81
N GLY A 342 25.17 10.13 -11.51
CA GLY A 342 26.04 9.43 -10.58
C GLY A 342 27.54 9.58 -10.85
N GLY A 343 28.28 8.49 -10.67
CA GLY A 343 29.74 8.43 -10.86
C GLY A 343 30.52 9.00 -9.67
N THR A 344 31.71 9.52 -9.94
CA THR A 344 32.54 10.17 -8.92
C THR A 344 32.03 11.59 -8.66
N CYS A 345 31.26 11.76 -7.59
CA CYS A 345 30.68 13.05 -7.23
C CYS A 345 31.60 13.83 -6.27
N PRO A 346 31.85 15.13 -6.53
CA PRO A 346 32.69 15.95 -5.63
C PRO A 346 32.13 15.95 -4.20
N GLY A 347 33.03 15.67 -3.22
CA GLY A 347 32.68 15.69 -1.79
C GLY A 347 31.97 14.42 -1.29
N ILE A 348 31.64 13.47 -2.13
CA ILE A 348 31.10 12.15 -1.76
C ILE A 348 32.22 11.12 -1.90
N GLY A 349 32.48 10.33 -0.84
CA GLY A 349 33.61 9.44 -0.74
C GLY A 349 33.45 8.05 -1.37
N TYR A 350 32.33 7.82 -2.05
CA TYR A 350 32.01 6.55 -2.74
C TYR A 350 31.49 6.83 -4.15
N GLU A 351 31.52 5.85 -5.03
CA GLU A 351 30.93 5.93 -6.36
C GLU A 351 29.40 5.96 -6.24
N VAL A 352 28.79 6.98 -6.79
CA VAL A 352 27.36 7.25 -6.71
C VAL A 352 26.62 6.54 -7.83
N ALA A 353 25.52 5.86 -7.53
CA ALA A 353 24.52 5.50 -8.51
C ALA A 353 23.57 6.68 -8.70
N GLY A 354 23.52 7.24 -9.92
CA GLY A 354 22.57 8.29 -10.27
C GLY A 354 21.14 7.76 -10.41
N MET A 355 20.16 8.63 -10.42
CA MET A 355 18.77 8.22 -10.62
C MET A 355 18.57 7.48 -11.95
N GLN A 356 19.35 7.82 -12.98
CA GLN A 356 19.34 7.09 -14.25
C GLN A 356 19.81 5.65 -14.10
N ASP A 357 20.92 5.40 -13.36
CA ASP A 357 21.43 4.05 -13.13
C ASP A 357 20.38 3.17 -12.42
N LEU A 358 19.60 3.75 -11.50
CA LEU A 358 18.56 3.03 -10.76
C LEU A 358 17.36 2.71 -11.66
N ILE A 359 16.92 3.65 -12.51
CA ILE A 359 15.85 3.42 -13.48
C ILE A 359 16.29 2.33 -14.47
N ASP A 360 17.50 2.40 -14.99
CA ASP A 360 18.04 1.42 -15.93
C ASP A 360 18.08 0.02 -15.29
N ALA A 361 18.50 -0.07 -14.02
CA ALA A 361 18.52 -1.33 -13.27
C ALA A 361 17.11 -1.94 -13.10
N ILE A 362 16.10 -1.12 -12.78
CA ILE A 362 14.70 -1.54 -12.66
C ILE A 362 14.19 -2.00 -14.02
N ARG A 363 14.35 -1.18 -15.07
CA ARG A 363 13.79 -1.47 -16.39
C ARG A 363 14.47 -2.66 -17.07
N ALA A 364 15.73 -2.94 -16.76
CA ALA A 364 16.43 -4.15 -17.21
C ALA A 364 15.78 -5.45 -16.72
N THR A 365 14.99 -5.43 -15.66
CA THR A 365 14.22 -6.60 -15.17
C THR A 365 12.95 -6.86 -15.98
N GLY A 366 12.51 -5.93 -16.80
CA GLY A 366 11.22 -5.91 -17.49
C GLY A 366 10.08 -5.33 -16.63
N ALA A 367 10.37 -4.70 -15.50
CA ALA A 367 9.38 -4.02 -14.68
C ALA A 367 8.93 -2.71 -15.33
N ASP A 368 7.61 -2.50 -15.46
CA ASP A 368 6.99 -1.28 -15.97
C ASP A 368 6.32 -0.45 -14.86
N ASN A 369 6.46 -0.85 -13.60
CA ASN A 369 5.91 -0.16 -12.43
C ASN A 369 6.20 1.36 -12.46
N VAL A 370 5.30 2.13 -11.85
CA VAL A 370 5.53 3.58 -11.66
C VAL A 370 6.74 3.79 -10.76
N ILE A 371 7.63 4.68 -11.18
CA ILE A 371 8.83 5.07 -10.46
C ILE A 371 8.70 6.52 -10.00
N LEU A 372 9.08 6.81 -8.76
CA LEU A 372 9.23 8.15 -8.22
C LEU A 372 10.70 8.50 -8.06
N ALA A 373 11.06 9.75 -8.37
CA ALA A 373 12.41 10.28 -8.14
C ALA A 373 12.31 11.62 -7.38
N GLY A 374 12.83 11.63 -6.16
CA GLY A 374 12.92 12.83 -5.31
C GLY A 374 13.93 13.83 -5.83
N GLY A 375 13.77 15.10 -5.48
CA GLY A 375 14.72 16.17 -5.87
C GLY A 375 15.91 16.28 -4.92
N LEU A 376 16.59 17.43 -4.95
CA LEU A 376 17.71 17.74 -4.06
C LEU A 376 17.23 18.27 -2.69
N ALA A 377 18.19 18.61 -1.85
CA ALA A 377 17.97 19.23 -0.53
C ALA A 377 16.97 18.46 0.33
N TYR A 378 17.20 17.13 0.46
CA TYR A 378 16.29 16.21 1.16
C TYR A 378 14.92 16.13 0.49
N SER A 379 14.92 15.95 -0.84
CA SER A 379 13.71 15.93 -1.70
C SER A 379 12.86 17.21 -1.65
N ASN A 380 13.36 18.32 -1.07
CA ASN A 380 12.63 19.59 -0.94
C ASN A 380 12.85 20.57 -2.11
N ASP A 381 13.85 20.35 -2.98
CA ASP A 381 14.15 21.19 -4.14
C ASP A 381 13.87 20.46 -5.47
N LEU A 382 12.84 20.92 -6.18
CA LEU A 382 12.52 20.46 -7.56
C LEU A 382 12.82 21.53 -8.62
N SER A 383 13.55 22.58 -8.29
CA SER A 383 13.72 23.76 -9.17
C SER A 383 14.34 23.44 -10.53
N GLN A 384 15.17 22.41 -10.64
CA GLN A 384 15.77 21.96 -11.90
C GLN A 384 15.43 20.49 -12.24
N TRP A 385 14.48 19.89 -11.56
CA TRP A 385 14.09 18.50 -11.75
C TRP A 385 13.75 18.19 -13.22
N LEU A 386 12.98 19.06 -13.88
CA LEU A 386 12.63 18.89 -15.31
C LEU A 386 13.84 19.02 -16.24
N THR A 387 14.84 19.84 -15.89
CA THR A 387 16.06 20.01 -16.68
C THR A 387 16.94 18.76 -16.62
N TYR A 388 16.98 18.13 -15.47
CA TYR A 388 17.80 16.94 -15.20
C TYR A 388 16.97 15.65 -15.15
N LYS A 389 15.68 15.69 -15.51
CA LYS A 389 14.79 14.52 -15.48
C LYS A 389 15.46 13.32 -16.15
N PRO A 390 15.59 12.17 -15.46
CA PRO A 390 16.08 10.95 -16.08
C PRO A 390 15.17 10.46 -17.20
N ASP A 391 15.72 9.72 -18.14
CA ASP A 391 14.95 9.03 -19.16
C ASP A 391 14.38 7.72 -18.61
N ASP A 392 13.10 7.51 -18.81
CA ASP A 392 12.41 6.26 -18.49
C ASP A 392 11.78 5.69 -19.75
N PRO A 393 12.27 4.55 -20.27
CA PRO A 393 11.75 3.97 -21.51
C PRO A 393 10.31 3.46 -21.41
N ALA A 394 9.83 3.14 -20.18
CA ALA A 394 8.44 2.77 -19.94
C ALA A 394 7.50 3.99 -19.87
N GLY A 395 8.05 5.20 -19.71
CA GLY A 395 7.28 6.43 -19.57
C GLY A 395 6.49 6.53 -18.24
N ASN A 396 6.86 5.75 -17.23
CA ASN A 396 6.18 5.65 -15.93
C ASN A 396 6.95 6.35 -14.80
N LEU A 397 7.57 7.52 -15.09
CA LEU A 397 8.32 8.29 -14.10
C LEU A 397 7.49 9.47 -13.57
N ALA A 398 7.45 9.60 -12.24
CA ALA A 398 6.85 10.69 -11.49
C ALA A 398 7.90 11.43 -10.64
N ALA A 399 7.63 12.67 -10.26
CA ALA A 399 8.46 13.43 -9.31
C ALA A 399 8.00 13.15 -7.87
N ALA A 400 8.96 12.99 -6.95
CA ALA A 400 8.72 12.94 -5.52
C ALA A 400 9.22 14.22 -4.83
N TRP A 401 8.55 14.58 -3.72
CA TRP A 401 8.89 15.76 -2.94
C TRP A 401 8.61 15.52 -1.47
N HIS A 402 9.42 16.15 -0.59
CA HIS A 402 9.24 16.09 0.86
C HIS A 402 9.14 17.47 1.45
N VAL A 403 8.30 17.64 2.49
CA VAL A 403 8.20 18.91 3.18
C VAL A 403 7.87 18.77 4.67
N TYR A 404 8.62 19.55 5.45
CA TYR A 404 8.39 19.80 6.85
C TYR A 404 8.36 21.30 7.12
N ASN A 405 7.72 21.71 8.23
CA ASN A 405 7.59 23.13 8.58
C ASN A 405 8.94 23.87 8.75
N PHE A 406 10.05 23.15 8.85
CA PHE A 406 11.40 23.68 8.96
C PHE A 406 12.21 23.67 7.65
N ASN A 407 11.68 23.14 6.56
CA ASN A 407 12.36 23.12 5.26
C ASN A 407 12.43 24.53 4.64
N THR A 408 13.35 24.69 3.69
CA THR A 408 13.51 25.95 2.96
C THR A 408 12.29 26.27 2.09
N CYS A 409 11.76 25.27 1.38
CA CYS A 409 10.56 25.40 0.57
C CYS A 409 9.32 24.95 1.35
N SER A 410 8.90 25.75 2.35
CA SER A 410 7.81 25.43 3.28
C SER A 410 6.63 26.41 3.22
N ASN A 411 6.43 27.07 2.07
CA ASN A 411 5.32 28.00 1.88
C ASN A 411 4.81 28.01 0.42
N GLU A 412 3.59 28.46 0.23
CA GLU A 412 2.87 28.44 -1.02
C GLU A 412 3.60 29.18 -2.16
N SER A 413 4.26 30.31 -1.86
CA SER A 413 5.03 31.05 -2.87
C SER A 413 6.18 30.23 -3.44
N CYS A 414 6.87 29.44 -2.59
CA CYS A 414 7.89 28.50 -3.07
C CYS A 414 7.25 27.35 -3.85
N TRP A 415 6.16 26.79 -3.35
CA TRP A 415 5.46 25.69 -4.02
C TRP A 415 4.95 26.09 -5.40
N ASP A 416 4.37 27.30 -5.53
CA ASP A 416 3.93 27.83 -6.82
C ASP A 416 5.11 28.06 -7.79
N ALA A 417 6.27 28.47 -7.26
CA ALA A 417 7.46 28.74 -8.09
C ALA A 417 8.21 27.47 -8.51
N THR A 418 8.25 26.42 -7.68
CA THR A 418 9.12 25.25 -7.89
C THR A 418 8.37 23.95 -8.16
N LEU A 419 7.21 23.72 -7.55
CA LEU A 419 6.44 22.48 -7.70
C LEU A 419 5.39 22.59 -8.82
N ALA A 420 4.66 23.71 -8.92
CA ALA A 420 3.60 23.82 -9.91
C ALA A 420 4.09 23.64 -11.35
N PRO A 421 5.29 24.13 -11.76
CA PRO A 421 5.83 23.84 -13.10
C PRO A 421 6.13 22.36 -13.33
N VAL A 422 6.57 21.62 -12.32
CA VAL A 422 6.82 20.18 -12.39
C VAL A 422 5.49 19.43 -12.49
N ALA A 423 4.56 19.73 -11.61
CA ALA A 423 3.22 19.13 -11.58
C ALA A 423 2.40 19.37 -12.86
N ALA A 424 2.75 20.41 -13.65
CA ALA A 424 2.14 20.66 -14.95
C ALA A 424 2.63 19.70 -16.04
N GLN A 425 3.76 19.00 -15.85
CA GLN A 425 4.39 18.17 -16.87
C GLN A 425 4.46 16.69 -16.52
N VAL A 426 4.62 16.36 -15.23
CA VAL A 426 4.70 14.98 -14.73
C VAL A 426 3.83 14.83 -13.48
N PRO A 427 3.42 13.61 -13.10
CA PRO A 427 2.79 13.39 -11.81
C PRO A 427 3.74 13.82 -10.69
N LEU A 428 3.19 14.45 -9.64
CA LEU A 428 3.91 14.87 -8.45
C LEU A 428 3.30 14.24 -7.21
N VAL A 429 4.14 13.58 -6.41
CA VAL A 429 3.78 12.95 -5.14
C VAL A 429 4.62 13.57 -4.03
N ALA A 430 3.98 14.12 -3.00
CA ALA A 430 4.68 14.42 -1.76
C ALA A 430 4.82 13.12 -0.96
N GLY A 431 5.97 12.44 -1.08
CA GLY A 431 6.27 11.18 -0.40
C GLY A 431 6.25 11.33 1.12
N GLU A 432 6.61 12.53 1.62
CA GLU A 432 6.51 12.89 3.02
C GLU A 432 5.99 14.31 3.20
N ILE A 433 4.98 14.45 4.06
CA ILE A 433 4.57 15.72 4.63
C ILE A 433 4.56 15.61 6.15
N GLY A 434 5.10 16.61 6.86
CA GLY A 434 5.17 16.54 8.32
C GLY A 434 5.39 17.88 9.00
N GLU A 435 5.17 17.91 10.32
CA GLU A 435 5.57 19.03 11.18
C GLU A 435 5.97 18.55 12.58
N ASN A 436 6.92 19.25 13.18
CA ASN A 436 7.51 18.88 14.48
C ASN A 436 6.96 19.69 15.67
N THR A 437 5.74 20.16 15.58
CA THR A 437 5.11 21.00 16.62
C THR A 437 4.02 20.28 17.41
N CYS A 438 3.69 19.04 17.05
CA CYS A 438 2.49 18.32 17.49
C CYS A 438 1.16 19.00 17.11
N ALA A 439 1.19 20.08 16.34
CA ALA A 439 0.04 20.65 15.67
C ALA A 439 -0.07 20.06 14.26
N HIS A 440 -1.03 20.52 13.48
CA HIS A 440 -1.20 20.11 12.08
C HIS A 440 -1.46 21.27 11.12
N SER A 441 -1.34 22.50 11.60
CA SER A 441 -1.64 23.69 10.80
C SER A 441 -0.75 23.87 9.57
N PHE A 442 0.49 23.36 9.64
CA PHE A 442 1.39 23.38 8.48
C PHE A 442 0.96 22.34 7.46
N VAL A 443 0.75 21.09 7.88
CA VAL A 443 0.35 20.02 6.94
C VAL A 443 -1.06 20.27 6.39
N ASP A 444 -1.96 20.92 7.11
CA ASP A 444 -3.27 21.34 6.59
C ASP A 444 -3.12 22.24 5.37
N ARG A 445 -2.17 23.20 5.41
CA ARG A 445 -1.88 24.07 4.27
C ARG A 445 -1.25 23.32 3.09
N VAL A 446 -0.35 22.38 3.38
CA VAL A 446 0.23 21.52 2.34
C VAL A 446 -0.87 20.69 1.65
N MET A 447 -1.70 20.00 2.42
CA MET A 447 -2.81 19.20 1.89
C MET A 447 -3.76 20.05 1.05
N ALA A 448 -4.16 21.22 1.53
CA ALA A 448 -5.04 22.14 0.79
C ALA A 448 -4.43 22.59 -0.56
N TRP A 449 -3.12 22.87 -0.59
CA TRP A 449 -2.42 23.24 -1.82
C TRP A 449 -2.36 22.09 -2.84
N PHE A 450 -2.12 20.87 -2.35
CA PHE A 450 -2.08 19.65 -3.15
C PHE A 450 -3.48 19.25 -3.67
N ASP A 451 -4.51 19.34 -2.83
CA ASP A 451 -5.89 19.03 -3.19
C ASP A 451 -6.41 19.96 -4.29
N ALA A 452 -6.14 21.25 -4.18
CA ALA A 452 -6.52 22.25 -5.19
C ALA A 452 -5.94 21.94 -6.59
N ARG A 453 -4.92 21.05 -6.67
CA ARG A 453 -4.23 20.63 -7.91
C ARG A 453 -4.41 19.15 -8.21
N GLN A 454 -5.17 18.44 -7.38
CA GLN A 454 -5.36 16.98 -7.45
C GLN A 454 -4.03 16.22 -7.48
N LEU A 455 -3.12 16.58 -6.57
CA LEU A 455 -1.82 15.94 -6.38
C LEU A 455 -1.83 14.99 -5.18
N SER A 456 -0.83 14.14 -5.11
CA SER A 456 -0.69 13.05 -4.14
C SER A 456 0.18 13.44 -2.95
N TYR A 457 -0.13 12.96 -1.73
CA TYR A 457 0.69 13.19 -0.54
C TYR A 457 0.54 12.08 0.50
N LEU A 458 1.61 11.85 1.27
CA LEU A 458 1.67 10.86 2.33
C LEU A 458 2.24 11.48 3.61
N GLY A 459 1.55 11.28 4.72
CA GLY A 459 1.99 11.79 6.02
C GLY A 459 3.14 10.97 6.61
N TRP A 460 4.17 11.64 7.14
CA TRP A 460 5.19 11.04 7.96
C TRP A 460 4.79 11.18 9.43
N THR A 461 4.69 10.14 10.26
CA THR A 461 4.85 8.71 9.98
C THR A 461 3.87 7.88 10.83
N TRP A 462 3.41 6.75 10.32
CA TRP A 462 2.61 5.77 11.05
C TRP A 462 3.50 4.99 12.02
N ASN A 463 3.75 5.60 13.16
CA ASN A 463 4.56 5.08 14.24
C ASN A 463 4.12 5.74 15.56
N THR A 464 4.48 5.14 16.69
CA THR A 464 4.11 5.60 18.04
C THR A 464 5.18 6.48 18.71
N TRP A 465 6.09 7.07 17.94
CA TRP A 465 7.10 8.00 18.43
C TRP A 465 6.48 9.29 18.95
N ASN A 466 7.32 10.19 19.42
CA ASN A 466 6.87 11.50 19.86
C ASN A 466 6.44 12.40 18.66
N CYS A 467 5.28 13.02 18.72
CA CYS A 467 4.77 13.89 17.64
C CYS A 467 5.62 15.16 17.42
N SER A 468 6.48 15.58 18.37
CA SER A 468 7.32 16.76 18.23
C SER A 468 8.72 16.47 17.67
N SER A 469 9.28 15.28 17.91
CA SER A 469 10.63 14.93 17.47
C SER A 469 10.66 13.90 16.34
N GLY A 470 9.59 13.12 16.17
CA GLY A 470 9.51 12.08 15.16
C GLY A 470 8.24 12.14 14.31
N PRO A 471 7.62 13.28 14.05
CA PRO A 471 6.22 13.59 13.66
C PRO A 471 5.28 12.37 13.59
N ALA A 472 5.08 11.71 14.73
CA ALA A 472 4.29 10.48 14.78
C ALA A 472 2.80 10.78 14.61
N LEU A 473 2.16 10.11 13.67
CA LEU A 473 0.73 10.22 13.37
C LEU A 473 -0.15 9.54 14.43
N ILE A 474 0.34 8.46 15.03
CA ILE A 474 -0.44 7.64 15.96
C ILE A 474 0.22 7.55 17.34
N SER A 475 -0.59 7.33 18.35
CA SER A 475 -0.15 7.00 19.71
C SER A 475 -0.28 5.51 20.03
N SER A 476 -1.01 4.76 19.18
CA SER A 476 -1.19 3.31 19.24
C SER A 476 -1.44 2.78 17.83
N TYR A 477 -0.95 1.56 17.55
CA TYR A 477 -1.10 0.91 16.24
C TYR A 477 -2.54 0.45 15.92
N ASP A 478 -3.49 0.68 16.82
CA ASP A 478 -4.91 0.58 16.53
C ASP A 478 -5.48 1.79 15.76
N GLY A 479 -4.62 2.72 15.34
CA GLY A 479 -5.00 3.93 14.62
C GLY A 479 -5.42 5.09 15.51
N THR A 480 -5.23 5.02 16.83
CA THR A 480 -5.47 6.18 17.72
C THR A 480 -4.49 7.31 17.36
N PRO A 481 -4.97 8.47 16.89
CA PRO A 481 -4.10 9.53 16.42
C PRO A 481 -3.41 10.29 17.57
N THR A 482 -2.25 10.86 17.29
CA THR A 482 -1.69 11.98 18.07
C THR A 482 -2.44 13.29 17.73
N SER A 483 -2.14 14.38 18.43
CA SER A 483 -2.67 15.69 18.07
C SER A 483 -2.26 16.14 16.66
N TYR A 484 -1.07 15.76 16.20
CA TYR A 484 -0.61 15.95 14.82
C TYR A 484 -1.42 15.05 13.85
N GLY A 485 -1.55 13.76 14.16
CA GLY A 485 -2.24 12.80 13.30
C GLY A 485 -3.73 13.07 13.10
N ILE A 486 -4.38 13.79 14.02
CA ILE A 486 -5.78 14.21 13.87
C ILE A 486 -5.98 15.00 12.56
N GLY A 487 -5.06 15.91 12.23
CA GLY A 487 -5.16 16.71 11.01
C GLY A 487 -5.21 15.86 9.74
N LEU A 488 -4.25 14.94 9.58
CA LEU A 488 -4.22 14.04 8.41
C LEU A 488 -5.43 13.11 8.39
N ARG A 489 -5.75 12.44 9.51
CA ARG A 489 -6.88 11.50 9.59
C ARG A 489 -8.20 12.15 9.21
N ASP A 490 -8.52 13.28 9.83
CA ASP A 490 -9.80 13.95 9.62
C ASP A 490 -9.90 14.53 8.21
N HIS A 491 -8.76 14.95 7.65
CA HIS A 491 -8.68 15.41 6.29
C HIS A 491 -8.92 14.27 5.27
N LEU A 492 -8.21 13.15 5.40
CA LEU A 492 -8.40 11.99 4.51
C LEU A 492 -9.84 11.45 4.56
N ARG A 493 -10.45 11.41 5.74
CA ARG A 493 -11.85 10.99 5.91
C ARG A 493 -12.87 11.97 5.33
N ALA A 494 -12.50 13.23 5.19
CA ALA A 494 -13.37 14.27 4.60
C ALA A 494 -13.29 14.31 3.06
N LEU A 495 -12.27 13.68 2.47
CA LEU A 495 -12.20 13.52 1.03
C LEU A 495 -13.18 12.40 0.65
N ASP A 496 -14.15 12.72 -0.20
CA ASP A 496 -14.99 11.72 -0.84
C ASP A 496 -14.09 10.78 -1.63
N GLY A 497 -14.26 9.47 -1.44
CA GLY A 497 -13.46 8.43 -2.04
C GLY A 497 -13.53 8.42 -3.57
#